data_d7617c74502cc920213683a11cc5e8e7
#
_entry.id   d7617c74502cc920213683a11cc5e8e7
#
_cell.length_a   1.000
_cell.length_b   1.000
_cell.length_c   1.000
_cell.angle_alpha   90.00
_cell.angle_beta   90.00
_cell.angle_gamma   90.00
#
_symmetry.space_group_name_H-M   'P 1'
#
loop_
_entity.id
_entity.type
_entity.pdbx_description
1 polymer ?
#
loop_
_entity_poly.entity_id
_entity_poly.type
_entity_poly.pdbx_seq_one_letter_code
_entity_poly.pdbx_strand_id
1 'polypeptide(L)'
;MSSKFKLINEATFNSEVLHSSLPVLVDYAAEWCGPCKMMAPALEESAQHYAGRLTVAKVDVDENQALAARYHVRGIPTLMLFREGQVVASKVGAMSKSQLTAFIDAHL
;
A
#
# COMPACT_ATOMS: atom_id res chain seq x y z
N MET A 1 14.27 11.56 9.32
CA MET A 1 12.82 11.57 9.46
C MET A 1 12.28 10.16 9.36
N SER A 2 11.27 9.90 10.07
CA SER A 2 10.69 8.57 10.02
C SER A 2 9.49 8.55 9.08
N SER A 3 9.41 7.50 8.31
CA SER A 3 8.26 7.25 7.46
C SER A 3 7.12 6.73 8.31
N LYS A 4 5.90 7.07 7.93
CA LYS A 4 4.71 6.49 8.54
C LYS A 4 4.32 5.18 7.88
N PHE A 5 5.05 4.77 6.83
CA PHE A 5 4.83 3.47 6.20
C PHE A 5 5.36 2.36 7.07
N LYS A 6 4.66 1.24 7.05
CA LYS A 6 5.24 -0.02 7.50
C LYS A 6 5.88 -0.69 6.30
N LEU A 7 7.14 -1.10 6.43
CA LEU A 7 7.77 -1.92 5.40
C LEU A 7 7.39 -3.36 5.66
N ILE A 8 6.80 -3.99 4.66
CA ILE A 8 6.28 -5.35 4.76
C ILE A 8 7.05 -6.23 3.79
N ASN A 9 7.37 -7.44 4.23
CA ASN A 9 8.02 -8.43 3.37
C ASN A 9 7.25 -9.74 3.44
N GLU A 10 7.78 -10.76 2.74
CA GLU A 10 7.09 -12.05 2.67
C GLU A 10 6.93 -12.67 4.04
N ALA A 11 7.89 -12.45 4.94
CA ALA A 11 7.83 -13.03 6.28
C ALA A 11 6.78 -12.36 7.17
N THR A 12 6.50 -11.07 6.95
CA THR A 12 5.62 -10.31 7.82
C THR A 12 4.23 -10.06 7.23
N PHE A 13 4.02 -10.41 5.97
CA PHE A 13 2.78 -10.08 5.28
C PHE A 13 1.54 -10.65 5.97
N ASN A 14 1.61 -11.92 6.36
CA ASN A 14 0.45 -12.55 7.00
C ASN A 14 0.06 -11.83 8.28
N SER A 15 1.02 -11.57 9.17
CA SER A 15 0.71 -10.97 10.46
C SER A 15 0.35 -9.49 10.32
N GLU A 16 1.04 -8.76 9.45
CA GLU A 16 0.88 -7.31 9.37
C GLU A 16 -0.27 -6.89 8.47
N VAL A 17 -0.61 -7.69 7.47
CA VAL A 17 -1.64 -7.34 6.50
C VAL A 17 -2.88 -8.21 6.66
N LEU A 18 -2.71 -9.53 6.53
CA LEU A 18 -3.87 -10.42 6.49
C LEU A 18 -4.56 -10.53 7.84
N HIS A 19 -3.83 -10.43 8.93
CA HIS A 19 -4.39 -10.55 10.28
C HIS A 19 -4.47 -9.19 10.99
N SER A 20 -4.35 -8.10 10.24
CA SER A 20 -4.46 -6.76 10.82
C SER A 20 -5.88 -6.50 11.29
N SER A 21 -6.01 -5.84 12.45
CA SER A 21 -7.32 -5.43 12.95
C SER A 21 -7.85 -4.19 12.22
N LEU A 22 -6.97 -3.45 11.55
CA LEU A 22 -7.36 -2.30 10.74
C LEU A 22 -7.22 -2.64 9.26
N PRO A 23 -7.96 -1.95 8.39
CA PRO A 23 -7.68 -2.04 6.96
C PRO A 23 -6.24 -1.64 6.67
N VAL A 24 -5.64 -2.23 5.65
CA VAL A 24 -4.26 -1.97 5.27
C VAL A 24 -4.22 -1.60 3.80
N LEU A 25 -3.65 -0.44 3.51
CA LEU A 25 -3.38 -0.02 2.14
C LEU A 25 -1.94 -0.42 1.83
N VAL A 26 -1.77 -1.35 0.89
CA VAL A 26 -0.45 -1.84 0.50
C VAL A 26 -0.04 -1.17 -0.80
N ASP A 27 1.14 -0.53 -0.78
CA ASP A 27 1.76 0.10 -1.94
C ASP A 27 2.85 -0.84 -2.45
N TYR A 28 2.62 -1.46 -3.61
CA TYR A 28 3.64 -2.28 -4.26
C TYR A 28 4.47 -1.36 -5.14
N ALA A 29 5.76 -1.25 -4.84
CA ALA A 29 6.62 -0.26 -5.47
C ALA A 29 8.04 -0.80 -5.63
N ALA A 30 8.91 0.01 -6.23
CA ALA A 30 10.33 -0.30 -6.34
C ALA A 30 11.12 1.00 -6.23
N GLU A 31 12.39 0.89 -5.85
CA GLU A 31 13.21 2.08 -5.65
C GLU A 31 13.49 2.83 -6.94
N TRP A 32 13.56 2.12 -8.06
CA TRP A 32 13.85 2.74 -9.35
C TRP A 32 12.62 3.37 -9.99
N CYS A 33 11.48 3.23 -9.41
CA CYS A 33 10.20 3.63 -10.00
C CYS A 33 9.92 5.11 -9.72
N GLY A 34 10.01 5.96 -10.76
CA GLY A 34 9.75 7.38 -10.64
C GLY A 34 8.34 7.71 -10.16
N PRO A 35 7.29 7.16 -10.80
CA PRO A 35 5.92 7.42 -10.35
C PRO A 35 5.68 6.98 -8.90
N CYS A 36 6.32 5.90 -8.45
CA CYS A 36 6.23 5.49 -7.06
C CYS A 36 6.76 6.56 -6.12
N LYS A 37 7.92 7.13 -6.48
CA LYS A 37 8.53 8.18 -5.66
C LYS A 37 7.70 9.45 -5.64
N MET A 38 7.06 9.77 -6.76
CA MET A 38 6.22 10.95 -6.84
C MET A 38 5.01 10.84 -5.93
N MET A 39 4.51 9.64 -5.72
CA MET A 39 3.33 9.43 -4.90
C MET A 39 3.65 9.30 -3.40
N ALA A 40 4.92 9.10 -3.05
CA ALA A 40 5.30 8.83 -1.67
C ALA A 40 4.84 9.91 -0.68
N PRO A 41 4.97 11.23 -0.98
CA PRO A 41 4.49 12.24 -0.02
C PRO A 41 3.00 12.13 0.25
N ALA A 42 2.19 11.86 -0.78
CA ALA A 42 0.75 11.72 -0.59
C ALA A 42 0.42 10.51 0.27
N LEU A 43 1.17 9.42 0.10
CA LEU A 43 0.98 8.24 0.92
C LEU A 43 1.35 8.50 2.38
N GLU A 44 2.43 9.24 2.63
CA GLU A 44 2.81 9.58 3.99
C GLU A 44 1.75 10.46 4.66
N GLU A 45 1.21 11.43 3.92
CA GLU A 45 0.13 12.25 4.44
C GLU A 45 -1.10 11.41 4.76
N SER A 46 -1.41 10.45 3.89
CA SER A 46 -2.54 9.55 4.13
C SER A 46 -2.32 8.71 5.37
N ALA A 47 -1.10 8.22 5.58
CA ALA A 47 -0.80 7.43 6.77
C ALA A 47 -1.05 8.22 8.05
N GLN A 48 -0.75 9.52 8.03
CA GLN A 48 -1.01 10.38 9.18
C GLN A 48 -2.50 10.71 9.30
N HIS A 49 -3.13 11.04 8.18
CA HIS A 49 -4.53 11.46 8.18
C HIS A 49 -5.46 10.35 8.66
N TYR A 50 -5.17 9.11 8.25
CA TYR A 50 -6.02 7.97 8.59
C TYR A 50 -5.48 7.16 9.77
N ALA A 51 -4.54 7.69 10.53
CA ALA A 51 -3.97 6.97 11.68
C ALA A 51 -5.10 6.53 12.61
N GLY A 52 -5.04 5.28 13.05
CA GLY A 52 -6.10 4.69 13.88
C GLY A 52 -7.26 4.09 13.10
N ARG A 53 -7.36 4.38 11.80
CA ARG A 53 -8.42 3.81 10.96
C ARG A 53 -7.87 3.01 9.79
N LEU A 54 -6.61 3.22 9.43
CA LEU A 54 -5.98 2.61 8.27
C LEU A 54 -4.49 2.52 8.53
N THR A 55 -3.89 1.40 8.18
CA THR A 55 -2.44 1.26 8.14
C THR A 55 -1.98 1.39 6.70
N VAL A 56 -0.92 2.15 6.46
CA VAL A 56 -0.31 2.26 5.14
C VAL A 56 1.00 1.46 5.17
N ALA A 57 1.12 0.52 4.25
CA ALA A 57 2.25 -0.39 4.18
C ALA A 57 2.87 -0.35 2.79
N LYS A 58 4.15 -0.71 2.70
CA LYS A 58 4.88 -0.70 1.44
C LYS A 58 5.58 -2.04 1.24
N VAL A 59 5.48 -2.58 0.04
CA VAL A 59 6.17 -3.80 -0.38
C VAL A 59 7.08 -3.47 -1.54
N ASP A 60 8.38 -3.74 -1.39
CA ASP A 60 9.33 -3.61 -2.50
C ASP A 60 9.21 -4.87 -3.36
N VAL A 61 8.75 -4.70 -4.60
CA VAL A 61 8.47 -5.85 -5.45
C VAL A 61 9.74 -6.57 -5.89
N ASP A 62 10.86 -5.87 -5.95
CA ASP A 62 12.11 -6.51 -6.35
C ASP A 62 12.60 -7.47 -5.29
N GLU A 63 12.36 -7.15 -4.02
CA GLU A 63 12.79 -7.98 -2.91
C GLU A 63 11.71 -8.94 -2.44
N ASN A 64 10.49 -8.82 -2.97
CA ASN A 64 9.36 -9.63 -2.54
C ASN A 64 8.57 -10.11 -3.75
N GLN A 65 9.27 -10.79 -4.66
CA GLN A 65 8.69 -11.18 -5.94
C GLN A 65 7.53 -12.17 -5.78
N ALA A 66 7.60 -13.02 -4.77
CA ALA A 66 6.54 -13.99 -4.53
C ALA A 66 5.25 -13.30 -4.11
N LEU A 67 5.35 -12.23 -3.31
CA LEU A 67 4.15 -11.45 -2.93
C LEU A 67 3.54 -10.79 -4.14
N ALA A 68 4.37 -10.17 -4.99
CA ALA A 68 3.86 -9.51 -6.19
C ALA A 68 3.15 -10.50 -7.09
N ALA A 69 3.75 -11.68 -7.29
CA ALA A 69 3.16 -12.72 -8.12
C ALA A 69 1.85 -13.24 -7.53
N ARG A 70 1.81 -13.43 -6.21
CA ARG A 70 0.65 -13.94 -5.51
C ARG A 70 -0.59 -13.07 -5.73
N TYR A 71 -0.38 -11.75 -5.78
CA TYR A 71 -1.49 -10.81 -5.94
C TYR A 71 -1.56 -10.24 -7.36
N HIS A 72 -0.84 -10.86 -8.31
CA HIS A 72 -0.91 -10.51 -9.73
C HIS A 72 -0.51 -9.07 -10.01
N VAL A 73 0.47 -8.56 -9.27
CA VAL A 73 0.97 -7.21 -9.47
C VAL A 73 1.86 -7.22 -10.71
N ARG A 74 1.45 -6.50 -11.75
CA ARG A 74 2.16 -6.45 -13.03
C ARG A 74 2.68 -5.07 -13.36
N GLY A 75 2.15 -4.04 -12.74
CA GLY A 75 2.61 -2.67 -12.92
C GLY A 75 2.78 -2.01 -11.57
N ILE A 76 3.67 -1.04 -11.50
CA ILE A 76 3.89 -0.31 -10.26
C ILE A 76 3.84 1.19 -10.52
N PRO A 77 3.37 1.95 -9.53
CA PRO A 77 2.85 1.46 -8.25
C PRO A 77 1.51 0.77 -8.42
N THR A 78 1.23 -0.22 -7.59
CA THR A 78 -0.10 -0.79 -7.43
C THR A 78 -0.51 -0.58 -5.99
N LEU A 79 -1.68 0.00 -5.79
CA LEU A 79 -2.25 0.16 -4.46
C LEU A 79 -3.37 -0.84 -4.28
N MET A 80 -3.32 -1.54 -3.14
CA MET A 80 -4.26 -2.62 -2.89
C MET A 80 -4.75 -2.48 -1.46
N LEU A 81 -6.06 -2.34 -1.30
CA LEU A 81 -6.64 -2.16 0.02
C LEU A 81 -7.17 -3.48 0.54
N PHE A 82 -6.66 -3.88 1.69
CA PHE A 82 -7.06 -5.11 2.36
C PHE A 82 -7.95 -4.79 3.54
N ARG A 83 -9.00 -5.57 3.71
CA ARG A 83 -9.86 -5.50 4.89
C ARG A 83 -10.18 -6.92 5.32
N GLU A 84 -9.85 -7.23 6.59
CA GLU A 84 -10.10 -8.57 7.15
C GLU A 84 -9.50 -9.66 6.27
N GLY A 85 -8.29 -9.43 5.80
CA GLY A 85 -7.55 -10.39 5.00
C GLY A 85 -7.96 -10.49 3.54
N GLN A 86 -8.91 -9.66 3.09
CA GLN A 86 -9.42 -9.70 1.73
C GLN A 86 -9.08 -8.43 0.98
N VAL A 87 -8.76 -8.57 -0.31
CA VAL A 87 -8.57 -7.40 -1.17
C VAL A 87 -9.94 -6.83 -1.50
N VAL A 88 -10.19 -5.59 -1.10
CA VAL A 88 -11.48 -4.94 -1.37
C VAL A 88 -11.36 -3.91 -2.48
N ALA A 89 -10.16 -3.47 -2.84
CA ALA A 89 -9.96 -2.53 -3.94
C ALA A 89 -8.53 -2.58 -4.41
N SER A 90 -8.30 -2.27 -5.68
CA SER A 90 -6.98 -2.27 -6.28
C SER A 90 -6.91 -1.22 -7.37
N LYS A 91 -5.76 -0.55 -7.49
CA LYS A 91 -5.56 0.48 -8.50
C LYS A 91 -4.11 0.46 -8.94
N VAL A 92 -3.89 0.41 -10.27
CA VAL A 92 -2.55 0.46 -10.86
C VAL A 92 -2.27 1.88 -11.32
N GLY A 93 -1.05 2.36 -11.06
CA GLY A 93 -0.61 3.66 -11.50
C GLY A 93 -0.63 4.69 -10.39
N ALA A 94 0.16 5.74 -10.58
CA ALA A 94 0.28 6.81 -9.60
C ALA A 94 -1.02 7.61 -9.55
N MET A 95 -1.37 8.05 -8.34
CA MET A 95 -2.52 8.89 -8.11
C MET A 95 -2.08 10.20 -7.48
N SER A 96 -2.80 11.28 -7.79
CA SER A 96 -2.64 12.53 -7.06
C SER A 96 -3.15 12.33 -5.64
N LYS A 97 -2.86 13.30 -4.77
CA LYS A 97 -3.34 13.21 -3.40
C LYS A 97 -4.87 13.15 -3.33
N SER A 98 -5.56 13.95 -4.13
CA SER A 98 -7.03 13.94 -4.11
C SER A 98 -7.59 12.63 -4.65
N GLN A 99 -6.94 12.04 -5.66
CA GLN A 99 -7.37 10.74 -6.16
C GLN A 99 -7.14 9.66 -5.12
N LEU A 100 -6.02 9.71 -4.42
CA LEU A 100 -5.70 8.74 -3.38
C LEU A 100 -6.70 8.83 -2.23
N THR A 101 -7.01 10.05 -1.80
CA THR A 101 -8.00 10.25 -0.74
C THR A 101 -9.35 9.70 -1.16
N ALA A 102 -9.77 9.99 -2.39
CA ALA A 102 -11.05 9.48 -2.89
C ALA A 102 -11.07 7.95 -2.93
N PHE A 103 -9.96 7.36 -3.35
CA PHE A 103 -9.83 5.89 -3.41
C PHE A 103 -9.97 5.28 -2.01
N ILE A 104 -9.28 5.86 -1.04
CA ILE A 104 -9.33 5.36 0.33
C ILE A 104 -10.73 5.55 0.91
N ASP A 105 -11.29 6.75 0.79
CA ASP A 105 -12.59 7.06 1.40
C ASP A 105 -13.71 6.21 0.81
N ALA A 106 -13.60 5.83 -0.45
CA ALA A 106 -14.63 5.02 -1.09
C ALA A 106 -14.71 3.62 -0.48
N HIS A 107 -13.67 3.16 0.21
CA HIS A 107 -13.58 1.78 0.67
C HIS A 107 -13.34 1.66 2.17
N LEU A 108 -13.31 2.77 2.89
CA LEU A 108 -13.30 2.75 4.34
C LEU A 108 -14.74 2.82 4.87
#